data_149716eb1dae5508d373e20d9b14037e
#
_entry.id   149716eb1dae5508d373e20d9b14037e
#
_cell.length_a   1.000
_cell.length_b   1.000
_cell.length_c   1.000
_cell.angle_alpha   90.00
_cell.angle_beta   90.00
_cell.angle_gamma   90.00
#
_symmetry.space_group_name_H-M   'P 1'
#
loop_
_entity.id
_entity.type
_entity.pdbx_description
1 polymer ?
#
loop_
_entity_poly.entity_id
_entity_poly.type
_entity_poly.pdbx_seq_one_letter_code
_entity_poly.pdbx_strand_id
1 'polypeptide(L)'
;RSSVPVNTPIYVCHLSADRAWALVETSYTYGWIPVEDFASADNEFVKTWESGCYAVIIRDHTSILDEKGQFLVRASVGHVFPLAERLSDHLQMLIAVADRDRRAVIKWGFVSVDAAAEKPVRFNLVNAAKIANEMIGEPYGWGGLYGNRDCSSMTRDFFTVFGIWLPRHSEDQVKEAGAYIDLSGLSPEQKEKVILEKGVPYLSLLWRKGHVMLYIGSKDGRALIFHNIWGIRTKDLAGREGRKIIGQAVITTLQPGRELRDIDSAAGSLLDNIAAMNILVRANQEKPSP
;
A
#
# COMPACT_ATOMS: atom_id res chain seq x y z
N ARG A 1 -3.45 -10.99 10.23
CA ARG A 1 -2.71 -9.93 10.93
C ARG A 1 -2.53 -8.74 10.00
N SER A 2 -2.61 -7.51 10.56
CA SER A 2 -2.32 -6.27 9.83
C SER A 2 -1.66 -5.30 10.81
N SER A 3 -0.58 -4.65 10.39
CA SER A 3 -0.05 -3.51 11.14
C SER A 3 -0.90 -2.27 10.90
N VAL A 4 -0.91 -1.39 11.86
CA VAL A 4 -1.53 -0.07 11.80
C VAL A 4 -0.39 0.96 11.85
N PRO A 5 -0.22 1.80 10.82
CA PRO A 5 0.82 2.84 10.81
C PRO A 5 0.69 3.81 11.99
N VAL A 6 1.81 4.39 12.38
CA VAL A 6 1.85 5.42 13.42
C VAL A 6 0.90 6.58 13.08
N ASN A 7 0.24 7.13 14.10
CA ASN A 7 -0.73 8.23 13.99
C ASN A 7 -1.98 7.92 13.13
N THR A 8 -2.28 6.65 12.88
CA THR A 8 -3.57 6.26 12.29
C THR A 8 -4.68 6.49 13.33
N PRO A 9 -5.73 7.26 13.00
CA PRO A 9 -6.92 7.34 13.84
C PRO A 9 -7.56 5.96 14.00
N ILE A 10 -7.94 5.63 15.23
CA ILE A 10 -8.62 4.37 15.57
C ILE A 10 -9.88 4.65 16.38
N TYR A 11 -10.89 3.84 16.19
CA TYR A 11 -12.07 3.80 17.06
C TYR A 11 -11.98 2.58 17.96
N VAL A 12 -12.04 2.80 19.29
CA VAL A 12 -12.00 1.72 20.28
C VAL A 12 -13.41 1.19 20.50
N CYS A 13 -13.66 -0.02 19.98
CA CYS A 13 -14.97 -0.67 20.10
C CYS A 13 -15.16 -1.40 21.44
N HIS A 14 -14.07 -2.02 21.96
CA HIS A 14 -14.15 -2.85 23.14
C HIS A 14 -12.78 -3.01 23.80
N LEU A 15 -12.77 -3.28 25.11
CA LEU A 15 -11.57 -3.65 25.87
C LEU A 15 -11.66 -5.11 26.32
N SER A 16 -10.53 -5.82 26.33
CA SER A 16 -10.44 -7.15 26.93
C SER A 16 -10.71 -7.11 28.44
N ALA A 17 -11.08 -8.23 29.03
CA ALA A 17 -11.43 -8.31 30.46
C ALA A 17 -10.27 -7.88 31.38
N ASP A 18 -9.03 -8.16 30.99
CA ASP A 18 -7.80 -7.75 31.68
C ASP A 18 -7.35 -6.32 31.32
N ARG A 19 -8.07 -5.66 30.38
CA ARG A 19 -7.77 -4.32 29.85
C ARG A 19 -6.39 -4.19 29.18
N ALA A 20 -5.75 -5.29 28.83
CA ALA A 20 -4.46 -5.27 28.13
C ALA A 20 -4.61 -5.06 26.61
N TRP A 21 -5.78 -5.38 26.06
CA TRP A 21 -6.08 -5.29 24.63
C TRP A 21 -7.33 -4.47 24.36
N ALA A 22 -7.33 -3.79 23.21
CA ALA A 22 -8.49 -3.10 22.67
C ALA A 22 -8.86 -3.67 21.30
N LEU A 23 -10.14 -3.95 21.08
CA LEU A 23 -10.68 -4.15 19.73
C LEU A 23 -10.87 -2.78 19.12
N VAL A 24 -10.18 -2.53 18.03
CA VAL A 24 -10.20 -1.24 17.34
C VAL A 24 -10.61 -1.39 15.88
N GLU A 25 -11.19 -0.33 15.36
CA GLU A 25 -11.50 -0.15 13.95
C GLU A 25 -10.68 1.02 13.39
N THR A 26 -10.17 0.84 12.16
CA THR A 26 -9.49 1.86 11.37
C THR A 26 -10.25 2.08 10.06
N SER A 27 -9.84 3.03 9.24
CA SER A 27 -10.44 3.26 7.92
C SER A 27 -10.31 2.10 6.92
N TYR A 28 -9.55 1.04 7.23
CA TYR A 28 -9.28 -0.07 6.29
C TYR A 28 -9.17 -1.46 6.92
N THR A 29 -9.16 -1.57 8.25
CA THR A 29 -9.07 -2.85 8.96
C THR A 29 -9.57 -2.72 10.39
N TYR A 30 -9.86 -3.85 11.03
CA TYR A 30 -10.20 -3.94 12.45
C TYR A 30 -9.44 -5.09 13.11
N GLY A 31 -9.28 -5.04 14.42
CA GLY A 31 -8.62 -6.09 15.19
C GLY A 31 -8.20 -5.67 16.59
N TRP A 32 -7.55 -6.58 17.28
CA TRP A 32 -7.05 -6.34 18.64
C TRP A 32 -5.65 -5.75 18.59
N ILE A 33 -5.42 -4.66 19.32
CA ILE A 33 -4.11 -4.05 19.56
C ILE A 33 -3.84 -3.91 21.05
N PRO A 34 -2.57 -3.92 21.51
CA PRO A 34 -2.24 -3.62 22.90
C PRO A 34 -2.70 -2.22 23.29
N VAL A 35 -3.23 -2.05 24.51
CA VAL A 35 -3.67 -0.74 25.01
C VAL A 35 -2.49 0.23 25.13
N GLU A 36 -1.28 -0.27 25.34
CA GLU A 36 -0.05 0.51 25.41
C GLU A 36 0.39 1.11 24.06
N ASP A 37 -0.15 0.62 22.94
CA ASP A 37 0.23 1.07 21.59
C ASP A 37 -0.58 2.28 21.08
N PHE A 38 -1.57 2.76 21.83
CA PHE A 38 -2.34 3.93 21.43
C PHE A 38 -2.53 4.95 22.57
N ALA A 39 -2.94 6.15 22.20
CA ALA A 39 -3.31 7.22 23.12
C ALA A 39 -4.77 7.63 22.90
N SER A 40 -5.46 8.01 23.98
CA SER A 40 -6.82 8.53 23.90
C SER A 40 -6.82 9.99 23.43
N ALA A 41 -7.73 10.31 22.50
CA ALA A 41 -7.95 11.66 21.99
C ALA A 41 -9.27 12.19 22.53
N ASP A 42 -9.29 13.42 23.00
CA ASP A 42 -10.52 14.14 23.35
C ASP A 42 -11.09 14.90 22.12
N ASN A 43 -12.24 15.51 22.28
CA ASN A 43 -12.91 16.23 21.20
C ASN A 43 -12.14 17.45 20.70
N GLU A 44 -11.32 18.08 21.52
CA GLU A 44 -10.50 19.24 21.13
C GLU A 44 -9.33 18.77 20.26
N PHE A 45 -8.67 17.68 20.68
CA PHE A 45 -7.65 17.03 19.88
C PHE A 45 -8.20 16.60 18.51
N VAL A 46 -9.35 15.90 18.49
CA VAL A 46 -9.97 15.43 17.23
C VAL A 46 -10.27 16.61 16.29
N LYS A 47 -10.86 17.70 16.77
CA LYS A 47 -11.12 18.90 15.96
C LYS A 47 -9.84 19.50 15.35
N THR A 48 -8.76 19.51 16.11
CA THR A 48 -7.46 20.01 15.63
C THR A 48 -6.84 19.05 14.63
N TRP A 49 -6.97 17.73 14.86
CA TRP A 49 -6.46 16.69 13.99
C TRP A 49 -7.16 16.64 12.64
N GLU A 50 -8.46 16.84 12.61
CA GLU A 50 -9.29 16.88 11.40
C GLU A 50 -9.22 18.23 10.68
N SER A 51 -8.01 18.72 10.41
CA SER A 51 -7.75 20.04 9.80
C SER A 51 -8.31 20.19 8.36
N GLY A 52 -8.63 19.09 7.68
CA GLY A 52 -9.04 19.06 6.27
C GLY A 52 -7.88 19.13 5.27
N CYS A 53 -6.69 19.55 5.70
CA CYS A 53 -5.46 19.56 4.90
C CYS A 53 -4.50 18.48 5.39
N TYR A 54 -3.92 17.73 4.48
CA TYR A 54 -3.04 16.61 4.84
C TYR A 54 -1.76 16.61 4.02
N ALA A 55 -0.67 16.19 4.65
CA ALA A 55 0.57 15.79 4.01
C ALA A 55 0.63 14.28 3.89
N VAL A 56 1.27 13.79 2.84
CA VAL A 56 1.57 12.37 2.63
C VAL A 56 3.07 12.18 2.46
N ILE A 57 3.60 11.16 3.10
CA ILE A 57 5.00 10.78 2.95
C ILE A 57 5.19 10.12 1.58
N ILE A 58 6.23 10.56 0.87
CA ILE A 58 6.58 10.10 -0.49
C ILE A 58 7.95 9.43 -0.57
N ARG A 59 8.64 9.29 0.57
CA ARG A 59 9.93 8.58 0.72
C ARG A 59 9.87 7.63 1.90
N ASP A 60 10.34 6.39 1.69
CA ASP A 60 10.41 5.40 2.77
C ASP A 60 11.45 5.77 3.85
N HIS A 61 11.25 5.22 5.05
CA HIS A 61 12.13 5.42 6.21
C HIS A 61 12.35 6.88 6.62
N THR A 62 11.40 7.78 6.28
CA THR A 62 11.47 9.20 6.62
C THR A 62 11.38 9.40 8.12
N SER A 63 12.38 10.05 8.72
CA SER A 63 12.34 10.50 10.10
C SER A 63 11.68 11.86 10.18
N ILE A 64 10.65 11.98 11.02
CA ILE A 64 9.98 13.24 11.31
C ILE A 64 10.56 13.76 12.61
N LEU A 65 11.06 14.98 12.59
CA LEU A 65 11.76 15.63 13.70
C LEU A 65 10.93 16.78 14.24
N ASP A 66 11.11 17.14 15.51
CA ASP A 66 10.55 18.37 16.08
C ASP A 66 11.39 19.62 15.71
N GLU A 67 11.00 20.77 16.19
CA GLU A 67 11.68 22.07 15.97
C GLU A 67 13.12 22.13 16.51
N LYS A 68 13.47 21.22 17.45
CA LYS A 68 14.81 21.09 18.03
C LYS A 68 15.65 20.01 17.35
N GLY A 69 15.11 19.40 16.27
CA GLY A 69 15.76 18.30 15.59
C GLY A 69 15.67 16.97 16.33
N GLN A 70 14.80 16.85 17.34
CA GLN A 70 14.60 15.59 18.06
C GLN A 70 13.65 14.68 17.29
N PHE A 71 13.95 13.39 17.26
CA PHE A 71 13.13 12.39 16.60
C PHE A 71 11.76 12.24 17.25
N LEU A 72 10.70 12.32 16.44
CA LEU A 72 9.32 12.07 16.86
C LEU A 72 8.83 10.70 16.42
N VAL A 73 8.79 10.46 15.10
CA VAL A 73 8.28 9.22 14.51
C VAL A 73 9.04 8.91 13.21
N ARG A 74 9.02 7.62 12.83
CA ARG A 74 9.43 7.17 11.49
C ARG A 74 8.20 6.88 10.65
N ALA A 75 8.20 7.38 9.43
CA ALA A 75 7.11 7.22 8.49
C ALA A 75 7.60 6.68 7.15
N SER A 76 6.69 6.10 6.37
CA SER A 76 6.97 5.50 5.06
C SER A 76 5.96 6.00 4.03
N VAL A 77 6.22 5.75 2.75
CA VAL A 77 5.34 6.12 1.63
C VAL A 77 3.90 5.72 1.95
N GLY A 78 2.98 6.68 1.76
CA GLY A 78 1.55 6.49 2.02
C GLY A 78 1.11 6.80 3.45
N HIS A 79 2.02 7.07 4.41
CA HIS A 79 1.62 7.58 5.73
C HIS A 79 1.13 9.03 5.60
N VAL A 80 0.03 9.34 6.28
CA VAL A 80 -0.68 10.61 6.17
C VAL A 80 -0.73 11.31 7.52
N PHE A 81 -0.45 12.61 7.54
CA PHE A 81 -0.49 13.44 8.73
C PHE A 81 -1.25 14.74 8.42
N PRO A 82 -1.94 15.35 9.39
CA PRO A 82 -2.51 16.67 9.19
C PRO A 82 -1.41 17.69 8.88
N LEU A 83 -1.61 18.45 7.81
CA LEU A 83 -0.70 19.52 7.39
C LEU A 83 -1.07 20.80 8.10
N ALA A 84 -0.11 21.38 8.82
CA ALA A 84 -0.28 22.68 9.47
C ALA A 84 0.16 23.80 8.53
N GLU A 85 1.35 23.70 7.95
CA GLU A 85 1.91 24.72 7.08
C GLU A 85 2.85 24.11 6.03
N ARG A 86 2.87 24.72 4.85
CA ARG A 86 3.87 24.46 3.83
C ARG A 86 4.84 25.62 3.75
N LEU A 87 6.10 25.33 4.00
CA LEU A 87 7.22 26.26 3.84
C LEU A 87 7.99 25.96 2.54
N SER A 88 9.01 26.74 2.24
CA SER A 88 9.75 26.63 0.98
C SER A 88 10.49 25.29 0.81
N ASP A 89 11.02 24.74 1.89
CA ASP A 89 11.92 23.58 1.92
C ASP A 89 11.39 22.43 2.79
N HIS A 90 10.35 22.66 3.60
CA HIS A 90 9.76 21.64 4.46
C HIS A 90 8.25 21.82 4.66
N LEU A 91 7.62 20.75 5.13
CA LEU A 91 6.24 20.73 5.59
C LEU A 91 6.22 20.62 7.11
N GLN A 92 5.37 21.42 7.75
CA GLN A 92 5.05 21.32 9.16
C GLN A 92 3.75 20.53 9.32
N MET A 93 3.81 19.47 10.13
CA MET A 93 2.70 18.53 10.31
C MET A 93 2.37 18.38 11.79
N LEU A 94 1.14 17.94 12.07
CA LEU A 94 0.73 17.55 13.42
C LEU A 94 1.13 16.09 13.63
N ILE A 95 1.84 15.82 14.72
CA ILE A 95 2.24 14.49 15.15
C ILE A 95 1.59 14.22 16.51
N ALA A 96 0.81 13.14 16.60
CA ALA A 96 0.24 12.69 17.86
C ALA A 96 1.29 11.89 18.64
N VAL A 97 1.53 12.28 19.88
CA VAL A 97 2.36 11.53 20.83
C VAL A 97 1.56 11.28 22.11
N ALA A 98 1.84 10.20 22.82
CA ALA A 98 1.23 9.92 24.10
C ALA A 98 1.93 10.69 25.22
N ASP A 99 1.17 11.35 26.09
CA ASP A 99 1.68 11.85 27.37
C ASP A 99 1.81 10.72 28.41
N ARG A 100 2.15 11.07 29.66
CA ARG A 100 2.32 10.11 30.77
C ARG A 100 1.03 9.38 31.12
N ASP A 101 -0.12 10.02 30.89
CA ASP A 101 -1.46 9.46 31.17
C ASP A 101 -2.07 8.79 29.94
N ARG A 102 -1.28 8.56 28.89
CA ARG A 102 -1.71 7.98 27.61
C ARG A 102 -2.78 8.81 26.91
N ARG A 103 -2.76 10.14 27.05
CA ARG A 103 -3.56 11.07 26.27
C ARG A 103 -2.77 11.51 25.07
N ALA A 104 -3.44 11.64 23.94
CA ALA A 104 -2.84 12.17 22.73
C ALA A 104 -2.57 13.67 22.87
N VAL A 105 -1.33 14.09 22.65
CA VAL A 105 -0.93 15.50 22.58
C VAL A 105 -0.27 15.77 21.23
N ILE A 106 -0.48 16.97 20.71
CA ILE A 106 0.08 17.38 19.42
C ILE A 106 1.51 17.88 19.62
N LYS A 107 2.40 17.40 18.76
CA LYS A 107 3.73 17.92 18.52
C LYS A 107 3.83 18.42 17.08
N TRP A 108 4.64 19.44 16.88
CA TRP A 108 4.99 19.91 15.54
C TRP A 108 6.09 19.02 14.97
N GLY A 109 5.81 18.40 13.82
CA GLY A 109 6.77 17.62 13.08
C GLY A 109 7.18 18.29 11.79
N PHE A 110 8.46 18.22 11.45
CA PHE A 110 9.02 18.86 10.26
C PHE A 110 9.62 17.79 9.35
N VAL A 111 9.36 17.90 8.05
CA VAL A 111 9.86 16.99 7.03
C VAL A 111 10.17 17.77 5.74
N SER A 112 11.27 17.42 5.05
CA SER A 112 11.64 18.02 3.78
C SER A 112 10.56 17.80 2.72
N VAL A 113 10.39 18.79 1.82
CA VAL A 113 9.53 18.68 0.61
C VAL A 113 9.98 17.57 -0.35
N ASP A 114 11.22 17.05 -0.20
CA ASP A 114 11.70 15.88 -0.94
C ASP A 114 11.17 14.56 -0.39
N ALA A 115 10.67 14.54 0.85
CA ALA A 115 10.21 13.34 1.53
C ALA A 115 8.70 13.33 1.83
N ALA A 116 8.04 14.48 1.73
CA ALA A 116 6.58 14.59 1.89
C ALA A 116 5.99 15.61 0.91
N ALA A 117 4.71 15.49 0.62
CA ALA A 117 3.96 16.38 -0.25
C ALA A 117 2.54 16.63 0.31
N GLU A 118 1.89 17.69 -0.15
CA GLU A 118 0.46 17.87 0.07
C GLU A 118 -0.34 16.74 -0.58
N LYS A 119 -1.33 16.21 0.12
CA LYS A 119 -2.20 15.13 -0.36
C LYS A 119 -3.50 15.73 -0.93
N PRO A 120 -3.98 15.26 -2.10
CA PRO A 120 -3.38 14.23 -2.95
C PRO A 120 -2.26 14.78 -3.85
N VAL A 121 -1.21 14.00 -4.04
CA VAL A 121 -0.25 14.26 -5.11
C VAL A 121 -0.95 14.08 -6.46
N ARG A 122 -0.72 15.01 -7.40
CA ARG A 122 -1.32 14.90 -8.73
C ARG A 122 -0.89 13.60 -9.40
N PHE A 123 -1.87 12.78 -9.79
CA PHE A 123 -1.59 11.56 -10.53
C PHE A 123 -1.14 11.88 -11.97
N ASN A 124 0.01 11.37 -12.34
CA ASN A 124 0.54 11.25 -13.69
C ASN A 124 1.61 10.14 -13.70
N LEU A 125 2.01 9.67 -14.88
CA LEU A 125 2.96 8.55 -15.00
C LEU A 125 4.32 8.85 -14.37
N VAL A 126 4.78 10.10 -14.41
CA VAL A 126 6.07 10.48 -13.80
C VAL A 126 6.01 10.39 -12.29
N ASN A 127 4.97 10.94 -11.66
CA ASN A 127 4.79 10.86 -10.22
C ASN A 127 4.55 9.41 -9.77
N ALA A 128 3.73 8.65 -10.52
CA ALA A 128 3.50 7.23 -10.24
C ALA A 128 4.81 6.42 -10.29
N ALA A 129 5.63 6.63 -11.33
CA ALA A 129 6.93 5.97 -11.43
C ALA A 129 7.90 6.38 -10.31
N LYS A 130 7.92 7.66 -9.88
CA LYS A 130 8.73 8.11 -8.75
C LYS A 130 8.36 7.38 -7.46
N ILE A 131 7.07 7.30 -7.14
CA ILE A 131 6.59 6.61 -5.94
C ILE A 131 6.88 5.10 -6.02
N ALA A 132 6.65 4.46 -7.16
CA ALA A 132 6.97 3.05 -7.34
C ALA A 132 8.48 2.78 -7.16
N ASN A 133 9.35 3.64 -7.74
CA ASN A 133 10.80 3.51 -7.61
C ASN A 133 11.30 3.66 -6.17
N GLU A 134 10.66 4.54 -5.36
CA GLU A 134 10.97 4.69 -3.95
C GLU A 134 10.67 3.41 -3.14
N MET A 135 9.68 2.63 -3.60
CA MET A 135 9.25 1.40 -2.92
C MET A 135 9.97 0.14 -3.44
N ILE A 136 10.73 0.19 -4.55
CA ILE A 136 11.48 -0.96 -5.08
C ILE A 136 12.57 -1.38 -4.10
N GLY A 137 12.68 -2.69 -3.88
CA GLY A 137 13.68 -3.26 -2.97
C GLY A 137 13.26 -3.29 -1.50
N GLU A 138 12.16 -2.63 -1.15
CA GLU A 138 11.64 -2.66 0.23
C GLU A 138 11.26 -4.08 0.64
N PRO A 139 11.67 -4.53 1.85
CA PRO A 139 11.47 -5.91 2.29
C PRO A 139 9.99 -6.29 2.40
N TYR A 140 9.72 -7.57 2.15
CA TYR A 140 8.39 -8.16 2.35
C TYR A 140 8.10 -8.38 3.84
N GLY A 141 6.97 -7.89 4.32
CA GLY A 141 6.49 -8.13 5.67
C GLY A 141 5.05 -8.62 5.69
N TRP A 142 4.86 -9.92 6.03
CA TRP A 142 3.53 -10.51 6.07
C TRP A 142 2.61 -9.79 7.07
N GLY A 143 1.53 -9.19 6.55
CA GLY A 143 0.60 -8.41 7.38
C GLY A 143 1.18 -7.14 7.98
N GLY A 144 2.32 -6.65 7.47
CA GLY A 144 2.99 -5.47 8.00
C GLY A 144 4.05 -5.75 9.07
N LEU A 145 4.49 -7.03 9.18
CA LEU A 145 5.51 -7.43 10.16
C LEU A 145 6.78 -6.59 10.02
N TYR A 146 7.30 -6.11 11.13
CA TYR A 146 8.47 -5.21 11.22
C TYR A 146 8.31 -3.86 10.49
N GLY A 147 7.07 -3.41 10.28
CA GLY A 147 6.80 -2.20 9.51
C GLY A 147 6.97 -2.35 8.00
N ASN A 148 7.30 -3.55 7.50
CA ASN A 148 7.42 -3.85 6.09
C ASN A 148 6.04 -4.07 5.44
N ARG A 149 5.97 -4.02 4.11
CA ARG A 149 4.73 -4.20 3.37
C ARG A 149 4.56 -5.62 2.85
N ASP A 150 3.32 -6.12 2.82
CA ASP A 150 2.91 -7.21 1.94
C ASP A 150 2.37 -6.66 0.60
N CYS A 151 1.89 -7.53 -0.29
CA CYS A 151 1.41 -7.12 -1.61
C CYS A 151 0.29 -6.07 -1.56
N SER A 152 -0.70 -6.26 -0.68
CA SER A 152 -1.87 -5.37 -0.61
C SER A 152 -1.64 -4.10 0.21
N SER A 153 -0.75 -4.11 1.20
CA SER A 153 -0.32 -2.87 1.85
C SER A 153 0.54 -2.01 0.92
N MET A 154 1.39 -2.63 0.09
CA MET A 154 2.16 -1.91 -0.92
C MET A 154 1.26 -1.15 -1.90
N THR A 155 0.26 -1.80 -2.48
CA THR A 155 -0.68 -1.15 -3.41
C THR A 155 -1.52 -0.08 -2.69
N ARG A 156 -2.01 -0.36 -1.47
CA ARG A 156 -2.75 0.63 -0.67
C ARG A 156 -1.90 1.88 -0.42
N ASP A 157 -0.68 1.73 0.07
CA ASP A 157 0.20 2.84 0.42
C ASP A 157 0.59 3.64 -0.83
N PHE A 158 0.86 2.96 -1.96
CA PHE A 158 1.08 3.61 -3.26
C PHE A 158 -0.10 4.50 -3.65
N PHE A 159 -1.33 3.98 -3.62
CA PHE A 159 -2.51 4.72 -4.04
C PHE A 159 -2.95 5.80 -3.03
N THR A 160 -2.63 5.63 -1.76
CA THR A 160 -2.88 6.66 -0.73
C THR A 160 -2.18 7.98 -1.06
N VAL A 161 -1.00 7.95 -1.67
CA VAL A 161 -0.27 9.15 -2.13
C VAL A 161 -1.13 9.98 -3.09
N PHE A 162 -1.88 9.32 -3.95
CA PHE A 162 -2.73 9.96 -4.96
C PHE A 162 -4.18 10.21 -4.50
N GLY A 163 -4.47 9.97 -3.22
CA GLY A 163 -5.81 10.17 -2.66
C GLY A 163 -6.81 9.06 -3.01
N ILE A 164 -6.34 7.93 -3.54
CA ILE A 164 -7.18 6.78 -3.86
C ILE A 164 -7.14 5.81 -2.66
N TRP A 165 -8.31 5.56 -2.07
CA TRP A 165 -8.46 4.60 -0.98
C TRP A 165 -8.59 3.18 -1.52
N LEU A 166 -7.92 2.24 -0.87
CA LEU A 166 -8.05 0.80 -1.13
C LEU A 166 -8.26 0.03 0.19
N PRO A 167 -9.08 -1.03 0.18
CA PRO A 167 -9.23 -1.92 1.32
C PRO A 167 -7.95 -2.68 1.64
N ARG A 168 -7.91 -3.31 2.84
CA ARG A 168 -6.70 -4.02 3.29
C ARG A 168 -6.44 -5.31 2.53
N HIS A 169 -7.48 -6.07 2.21
CA HIS A 169 -7.33 -7.38 1.59
C HIS A 169 -7.16 -7.29 0.08
N SER A 170 -6.25 -8.12 -0.45
CA SER A 170 -5.90 -8.11 -1.88
C SER A 170 -7.09 -8.44 -2.81
N GLU A 171 -8.03 -9.26 -2.34
CA GLU A 171 -9.23 -9.62 -3.08
C GLU A 171 -10.20 -8.46 -3.17
N ASP A 172 -10.44 -7.77 -2.05
CA ASP A 172 -11.36 -6.65 -1.96
C ASP A 172 -10.85 -5.46 -2.78
N GLN A 173 -9.53 -5.24 -2.84
CA GLN A 173 -8.92 -4.22 -3.69
C GLN A 173 -9.28 -4.37 -5.17
N VAL A 174 -9.51 -5.59 -5.63
CA VAL A 174 -9.82 -5.85 -7.04
C VAL A 174 -11.31 -6.04 -7.26
N LYS A 175 -12.05 -6.54 -6.29
CA LYS A 175 -13.50 -6.77 -6.43
C LYS A 175 -14.35 -5.53 -6.16
N GLU A 176 -13.93 -4.67 -5.23
CA GLU A 176 -14.75 -3.56 -4.74
C GLU A 176 -14.41 -2.20 -5.38
N ALA A 177 -13.25 -2.08 -6.02
CA ALA A 177 -12.83 -0.84 -6.65
C ALA A 177 -13.03 -0.86 -8.18
N GLY A 178 -13.27 0.30 -8.79
CA GLY A 178 -13.18 0.54 -10.23
C GLY A 178 -13.97 -0.40 -11.16
N ALA A 179 -13.38 -0.72 -12.32
CA ALA A 179 -13.96 -1.59 -13.34
C ALA A 179 -13.34 -2.99 -13.28
N TYR A 180 -14.12 -3.97 -12.83
CA TYR A 180 -13.70 -5.37 -12.71
C TYR A 180 -13.78 -6.09 -14.06
N ILE A 181 -12.74 -6.86 -14.38
CA ILE A 181 -12.64 -7.72 -15.57
C ILE A 181 -12.26 -9.13 -15.10
N ASP A 182 -13.13 -10.10 -15.32
CA ASP A 182 -12.86 -11.51 -15.05
C ASP A 182 -11.93 -12.09 -16.11
N LEU A 183 -10.86 -12.73 -15.65
CA LEU A 183 -9.83 -13.41 -16.47
C LEU A 183 -9.77 -14.91 -16.20
N SER A 184 -10.57 -15.44 -15.29
CA SER A 184 -10.45 -16.83 -14.78
C SER A 184 -10.64 -17.90 -15.86
N GLY A 185 -11.52 -17.65 -16.82
CA GLY A 185 -11.83 -18.60 -17.91
C GLY A 185 -10.92 -18.51 -19.14
N LEU A 186 -9.90 -17.62 -19.13
CA LEU A 186 -9.05 -17.39 -20.29
C LEU A 186 -7.75 -18.20 -20.22
N SER A 187 -7.18 -18.55 -21.40
CA SER A 187 -5.83 -19.10 -21.49
C SER A 187 -4.78 -18.05 -21.05
N PRO A 188 -3.57 -18.46 -20.65
CA PRO A 188 -2.50 -17.52 -20.28
C PRO A 188 -2.24 -16.45 -21.34
N GLU A 189 -2.21 -16.83 -22.61
CA GLU A 189 -1.98 -15.91 -23.73
C GLU A 189 -3.13 -14.92 -23.88
N GLN A 190 -4.38 -15.38 -23.71
CA GLN A 190 -5.57 -14.53 -23.76
C GLN A 190 -5.60 -13.56 -22.56
N LYS A 191 -5.19 -14.02 -21.36
CA LYS A 191 -5.06 -13.15 -20.17
C LYS A 191 -4.07 -12.03 -20.43
N GLU A 192 -2.84 -12.35 -20.88
CA GLU A 192 -1.82 -11.35 -21.15
C GLU A 192 -2.26 -10.37 -22.25
N LYS A 193 -2.91 -10.87 -23.30
CA LYS A 193 -3.49 -10.03 -24.36
C LYS A 193 -4.52 -9.04 -23.81
N VAL A 194 -5.47 -9.48 -22.99
CA VAL A 194 -6.49 -8.60 -22.38
C VAL A 194 -5.83 -7.57 -21.46
N ILE A 195 -4.79 -7.96 -20.69
CA ILE A 195 -4.05 -7.05 -19.82
C ILE A 195 -3.33 -5.97 -20.64
N LEU A 196 -2.69 -6.34 -21.74
CA LEU A 196 -1.99 -5.40 -22.63
C LEU A 196 -2.95 -4.45 -23.35
N GLU A 197 -4.13 -4.93 -23.78
CA GLU A 197 -5.11 -4.15 -24.53
C GLU A 197 -5.95 -3.22 -23.65
N LYS A 198 -6.31 -3.66 -22.45
CA LYS A 198 -7.25 -2.94 -21.56
C LYS A 198 -6.62 -2.35 -20.31
N GLY A 199 -5.45 -2.85 -19.91
CA GLY A 199 -4.77 -2.39 -18.72
C GLY A 199 -4.27 -0.96 -18.87
N VAL A 200 -4.48 -0.15 -17.83
CA VAL A 200 -3.99 1.23 -17.73
C VAL A 200 -2.79 1.23 -16.79
N PRO A 201 -1.58 1.59 -17.27
CA PRO A 201 -0.38 1.62 -16.44
C PRO A 201 -0.57 2.44 -15.16
N TYR A 202 -0.15 1.89 -14.02
CA TYR A 202 -0.27 2.45 -12.67
C TYR A 202 -1.70 2.68 -12.17
N LEU A 203 -2.73 2.22 -12.91
CA LEU A 203 -4.14 2.31 -12.51
C LEU A 203 -4.86 0.96 -12.59
N SER A 204 -4.19 -0.08 -13.06
CA SER A 204 -4.78 -1.43 -13.11
C SER A 204 -4.14 -2.35 -12.09
N LEU A 205 -4.98 -2.99 -11.28
CA LEU A 205 -4.60 -4.05 -10.35
C LEU A 205 -4.89 -5.41 -10.97
N LEU A 206 -3.92 -6.31 -10.91
CA LEU A 206 -4.06 -7.72 -11.28
C LEU A 206 -4.15 -8.55 -10.01
N TRP A 207 -5.03 -9.54 -10.00
CA TRP A 207 -5.22 -10.38 -8.83
C TRP A 207 -5.21 -11.86 -9.16
N ARG A 208 -4.56 -12.61 -8.30
CA ARG A 208 -4.70 -14.05 -8.12
C ARG A 208 -5.00 -14.34 -6.66
N LYS A 209 -5.55 -15.50 -6.35
CA LYS A 209 -5.82 -15.87 -4.95
C LYS A 209 -4.61 -15.63 -4.06
N GLY A 210 -4.78 -14.70 -3.10
CA GLY A 210 -3.77 -14.35 -2.09
C GLY A 210 -2.66 -13.40 -2.58
N HIS A 211 -2.77 -12.78 -3.77
CA HIS A 211 -1.76 -11.84 -4.25
C HIS A 211 -2.34 -10.79 -5.20
N VAL A 212 -1.99 -9.54 -4.99
CA VAL A 212 -2.32 -8.39 -5.85
C VAL A 212 -1.04 -7.77 -6.40
N MET A 213 -1.12 -7.27 -7.63
CA MET A 213 0.00 -6.73 -8.40
C MET A 213 -0.46 -5.48 -9.14
N LEU A 214 0.38 -4.45 -9.21
CA LEU A 214 0.12 -3.23 -9.97
C LEU A 214 0.68 -3.40 -11.39
N TYR A 215 -0.18 -3.30 -12.40
CA TYR A 215 0.27 -3.23 -13.81
C TYR A 215 0.92 -1.88 -14.08
N ILE A 216 2.14 -1.87 -14.61
CA ILE A 216 2.92 -0.66 -14.83
C ILE A 216 3.24 -0.37 -16.30
N GLY A 217 2.74 -1.21 -17.21
CA GLY A 217 3.00 -1.10 -18.64
C GLY A 217 3.56 -2.37 -19.25
N SER A 218 4.23 -2.28 -20.38
CA SER A 218 4.77 -3.43 -21.08
C SER A 218 6.16 -3.16 -21.64
N LYS A 219 6.92 -4.24 -21.82
CA LYS A 219 8.21 -4.24 -22.49
C LYS A 219 8.32 -5.50 -23.36
N ASP A 220 8.76 -5.33 -24.62
CA ASP A 220 8.96 -6.43 -25.59
C ASP A 220 7.69 -7.32 -25.71
N GLY A 221 6.50 -6.69 -25.73
CA GLY A 221 5.23 -7.40 -25.84
C GLY A 221 4.78 -8.16 -24.59
N ARG A 222 5.48 -8.01 -23.46
CA ARG A 222 5.14 -8.66 -22.18
C ARG A 222 4.67 -7.63 -21.16
N ALA A 223 3.62 -7.96 -20.42
CA ALA A 223 3.12 -7.13 -19.33
C ALA A 223 4.13 -7.07 -18.18
N LEU A 224 4.37 -5.86 -17.65
CA LEU A 224 5.18 -5.61 -16.47
C LEU A 224 4.31 -5.29 -15.29
N ILE A 225 4.66 -5.85 -14.14
CA ILE A 225 3.98 -5.66 -12.86
C ILE A 225 4.96 -5.19 -11.80
N PHE A 226 4.50 -4.29 -10.95
CA PHE A 226 5.15 -3.91 -9.70
C PHE A 226 4.40 -4.59 -8.54
N HIS A 227 5.10 -5.37 -7.73
CA HIS A 227 4.49 -6.09 -6.63
C HIS A 227 5.48 -6.41 -5.52
N ASN A 228 5.00 -6.52 -4.29
CA ASN A 228 5.80 -7.03 -3.18
C ASN A 228 5.48 -8.52 -2.99
N ILE A 229 6.48 -9.37 -3.13
CA ILE A 229 6.30 -10.82 -3.17
C ILE A 229 7.31 -11.55 -2.27
N TRP A 230 6.82 -12.50 -1.47
CA TRP A 230 7.69 -13.33 -0.66
C TRP A 230 8.55 -14.27 -1.51
N GLY A 231 7.98 -14.90 -2.51
CA GLY A 231 8.74 -15.81 -3.38
C GLY A 231 7.86 -16.63 -4.34
N ILE A 232 8.52 -17.34 -5.23
CA ILE A 232 7.92 -18.16 -6.27
C ILE A 232 7.99 -19.63 -5.85
N ARG A 233 6.92 -20.39 -6.07
CA ARG A 233 6.88 -21.80 -5.77
C ARG A 233 7.75 -22.57 -6.76
N THR A 234 8.56 -23.50 -6.25
CA THR A 234 9.43 -24.38 -7.03
C THR A 234 9.06 -25.83 -6.82
N LYS A 235 9.43 -26.69 -7.78
CA LYS A 235 9.28 -28.13 -7.70
C LYS A 235 10.48 -28.79 -8.37
N ASP A 236 11.23 -29.58 -7.63
CA ASP A 236 12.41 -30.25 -8.15
C ASP A 236 12.05 -31.48 -9.02
N LEU A 237 13.05 -32.11 -9.65
CA LEU A 237 12.88 -33.31 -10.49
C LEU A 237 12.33 -34.52 -9.73
N ALA A 238 12.49 -34.54 -8.40
CA ALA A 238 11.92 -35.59 -7.52
C ALA A 238 10.49 -35.23 -7.05
N GLY A 239 9.93 -34.12 -7.52
CA GLY A 239 8.58 -33.66 -7.15
C GLY A 239 8.49 -32.94 -5.80
N ARG A 240 9.62 -32.66 -5.13
CA ARG A 240 9.64 -31.98 -3.84
C ARG A 240 9.35 -30.50 -4.03
N GLU A 241 8.37 -30.01 -3.27
CA GLU A 241 8.00 -28.59 -3.28
C GLU A 241 9.01 -27.74 -2.52
N GLY A 242 9.29 -26.56 -3.06
CA GLY A 242 10.17 -25.56 -2.47
C GLY A 242 9.72 -24.15 -2.80
N ARG A 243 10.57 -23.18 -2.50
CA ARG A 243 10.31 -21.79 -2.82
C ARG A 243 11.61 -21.03 -3.11
N LYS A 244 11.64 -20.32 -4.21
CA LYS A 244 12.66 -19.33 -4.50
C LYS A 244 12.24 -18.02 -3.83
N ILE A 245 13.00 -17.60 -2.82
CA ILE A 245 12.70 -16.39 -2.07
C ILE A 245 13.13 -15.16 -2.88
N ILE A 246 12.22 -14.19 -3.00
CA ILE A 246 12.47 -12.84 -3.52
C ILE A 246 12.48 -11.87 -2.33
N GLY A 247 11.46 -11.91 -1.47
CA GLY A 247 11.40 -11.25 -0.18
C GLY A 247 11.32 -9.74 -0.21
N GLN A 248 10.94 -9.13 -1.33
CA GLN A 248 10.93 -7.67 -1.51
C GLN A 248 10.00 -7.20 -2.63
N ALA A 249 9.79 -5.90 -2.70
CA ALA A 249 9.09 -5.24 -3.79
C ALA A 249 9.95 -5.20 -5.06
N VAL A 250 9.41 -5.71 -6.16
CA VAL A 250 10.13 -5.89 -7.43
C VAL A 250 9.25 -5.55 -8.64
N ILE A 251 9.91 -5.27 -9.76
CA ILE A 251 9.27 -5.25 -11.08
C ILE A 251 9.62 -6.55 -11.79
N THR A 252 8.60 -7.28 -12.26
CA THR A 252 8.77 -8.50 -13.03
C THR A 252 7.79 -8.55 -14.22
N THR A 253 7.97 -9.52 -15.09
CA THR A 253 6.90 -9.96 -15.99
C THR A 253 5.87 -10.78 -15.21
N LEU A 254 4.78 -11.20 -15.85
CA LEU A 254 3.80 -12.11 -15.26
C LEU A 254 4.32 -13.58 -15.14
N GLN A 255 5.52 -13.83 -15.58
CA GLN A 255 6.20 -15.14 -15.48
C GLN A 255 7.61 -14.98 -14.90
N PRO A 256 7.73 -14.48 -13.65
CA PRO A 256 9.03 -14.32 -13.00
C PRO A 256 9.68 -15.70 -12.81
N GLY A 257 10.99 -15.79 -13.09
CA GLY A 257 11.76 -17.02 -12.96
C GLY A 257 11.55 -18.04 -14.09
N ARG A 258 10.93 -17.66 -15.22
CA ARG A 258 10.74 -18.55 -16.38
C ARG A 258 12.05 -19.19 -16.88
N GLU A 259 13.16 -18.51 -16.65
CA GLU A 259 14.52 -18.98 -16.96
C GLU A 259 15.01 -20.09 -16.01
N LEU A 260 14.37 -20.28 -14.87
CA LEU A 260 14.73 -21.30 -13.89
C LEU A 260 14.09 -22.64 -14.24
N ARG A 261 14.85 -23.74 -14.10
CA ARG A 261 14.40 -25.10 -14.47
C ARG A 261 13.47 -25.76 -13.44
N ASP A 262 13.44 -25.22 -12.23
CA ASP A 262 12.76 -25.77 -11.07
C ASP A 262 11.49 -24.98 -10.67
N ILE A 263 11.01 -24.08 -11.51
CA ILE A 263 9.74 -23.39 -11.26
C ILE A 263 8.59 -24.38 -11.40
N ASP A 264 7.71 -24.40 -10.39
CA ASP A 264 6.43 -25.10 -10.49
C ASP A 264 5.56 -24.41 -11.53
N SER A 265 5.42 -24.99 -12.71
CA SER A 265 4.66 -24.41 -13.82
C SER A 265 3.19 -24.17 -13.47
N ALA A 266 2.60 -25.00 -12.61
CA ALA A 266 1.19 -24.86 -12.23
C ALA A 266 0.95 -23.81 -11.16
N ALA A 267 1.76 -23.80 -10.10
CA ALA A 267 1.54 -22.92 -8.94
C ALA A 267 2.50 -21.72 -8.88
N GLY A 268 3.65 -21.79 -9.56
CA GLY A 268 4.67 -20.73 -9.62
C GLY A 268 4.37 -19.65 -10.66
N SER A 269 3.68 -19.98 -11.75
CA SER A 269 3.29 -19.01 -12.78
C SER A 269 2.25 -18.03 -12.24
N LEU A 270 2.56 -16.74 -12.26
CA LEU A 270 1.57 -15.71 -11.91
C LEU A 270 0.52 -15.61 -13.01
N LEU A 271 0.94 -15.63 -14.29
CA LEU A 271 0.06 -15.48 -15.45
C LEU A 271 -1.04 -16.54 -15.50
N ASP A 272 -0.69 -17.82 -15.28
CA ASP A 272 -1.66 -18.91 -15.32
C ASP A 272 -2.72 -18.77 -14.23
N ASN A 273 -2.34 -18.20 -13.10
CA ASN A 273 -3.16 -18.08 -11.89
C ASN A 273 -3.87 -16.72 -11.74
N ILE A 274 -3.63 -15.73 -12.62
CA ILE A 274 -4.41 -14.48 -12.59
C ILE A 274 -5.87 -14.80 -12.84
N ALA A 275 -6.74 -14.32 -11.95
CA ALA A 275 -8.19 -14.50 -12.02
C ALA A 275 -8.92 -13.23 -12.42
N ALA A 276 -8.35 -12.05 -12.13
CA ALA A 276 -9.02 -10.79 -12.41
C ALA A 276 -8.06 -9.63 -12.66
N MET A 277 -8.55 -8.63 -13.36
CA MET A 277 -7.99 -7.28 -13.44
C MET A 277 -9.05 -6.26 -12.99
N ASN A 278 -8.62 -5.20 -12.33
CA ASN A 278 -9.47 -4.05 -12.00
C ASN A 278 -8.79 -2.76 -12.48
N ILE A 279 -9.55 -1.88 -13.12
CA ILE A 279 -9.11 -0.55 -13.52
C ILE A 279 -9.72 0.45 -12.55
N LEU A 280 -8.90 1.07 -11.69
CA LEU A 280 -9.33 1.87 -10.54
C LEU A 280 -10.04 3.18 -10.91
N VAL A 281 -9.77 3.73 -12.09
CA VAL A 281 -10.40 4.95 -12.59
C VAL A 281 -11.10 4.63 -13.90
N ARG A 282 -12.41 4.83 -13.96
CA ARG A 282 -13.12 4.81 -15.25
C ARG A 282 -12.65 6.01 -16.06
N ALA A 283 -12.13 5.78 -17.27
CA ALA A 283 -12.03 6.85 -18.25
C ALA A 283 -13.41 7.53 -18.32
N ASN A 284 -13.47 8.85 -18.15
CA ASN A 284 -14.69 9.60 -18.39
C ASN A 284 -15.16 9.25 -19.80
N GLN A 285 -16.23 8.47 -19.91
CA GLN A 285 -17.00 8.47 -21.14
C GLN A 285 -17.56 9.89 -21.22
N GLU A 286 -16.98 10.70 -22.09
CA GLU A 286 -17.60 11.94 -22.52
C GLU A 286 -19.01 11.57 -22.93
N LYS A 287 -20.00 12.02 -22.14
CA LYS A 287 -21.39 11.99 -22.61
C LYS A 287 -21.41 12.79 -23.90
N PRO A 288 -21.90 12.24 -25.02
CA PRO A 288 -22.14 13.08 -26.17
C PRO A 288 -23.08 14.20 -25.71
N SER A 289 -22.64 15.44 -25.92
CA SER A 289 -23.45 16.62 -25.67
C SER A 289 -24.75 16.49 -26.43
N PRO A 290 -25.90 16.93 -25.86
CA PRO A 290 -27.20 16.86 -26.47
C PRO A 290 -27.31 17.67 -27.75
#